data_396fe2d33e921941cc94068c4ec0af9d
#
_entry.id   396fe2d33e921941cc94068c4ec0af9d
#
_cell.length_a   1.000
_cell.length_b   1.000
_cell.length_c   1.000
_cell.angle_alpha   90.00
_cell.angle_beta   90.00
_cell.angle_gamma   90.00
#
_symmetry.space_group_name_H-M   'P 1'
#
loop_
_entity.id
_entity.type
_entity.pdbx_description
1 polymer ?
#
loop_
_entity_poly.entity_id
_entity_poly.type
_entity_poly.pdbx_seq_one_letter_code
_entity_poly.pdbx_strand_id
1 'polypeptide(L)'
;MRTIAVRLRPGADLKAALAALAARERIRAGWMLTCVGSLSRVRLRLAGGTEHATWQGPFEIVALTGTLSQEGSHLHLAVAHQQGRTVGGHLVEGCTVRTTAEVVLADDDRLVFAREHDPATGYDELVVREHDPATGYDELVVRERDP
;
A
#
# COMPACT_ATOMS: atom_id res chain seq x y z
N MET A 1 -4.69 12.40 -13.32
CA MET A 1 -5.04 11.62 -12.11
C MET A 1 -6.31 10.82 -12.39
N ARG A 2 -6.33 9.54 -12.11
CA ARG A 2 -7.51 8.65 -12.23
C ARG A 2 -7.79 7.95 -10.90
N THR A 3 -9.02 7.46 -10.75
CA THR A 3 -9.44 6.66 -9.60
C THR A 3 -9.71 5.24 -10.05
N ILE A 4 -9.24 4.27 -9.29
CA ILE A 4 -9.41 2.84 -9.53
C ILE A 4 -10.14 2.25 -8.33
N ALA A 5 -11.28 1.61 -8.57
CA ALA A 5 -12.04 0.92 -7.54
C ALA A 5 -12.13 -0.57 -7.87
N VAL A 6 -11.78 -1.42 -6.91
CA VAL A 6 -11.83 -2.88 -7.07
C VAL A 6 -12.38 -3.55 -5.82
N ARG A 7 -13.00 -4.69 -6.01
CA ARG A 7 -13.39 -5.59 -4.93
C ARG A 7 -12.54 -6.85 -4.98
N LEU A 8 -11.80 -7.12 -3.90
CA LEU A 8 -11.08 -8.37 -3.70
C LEU A 8 -12.02 -9.42 -3.11
N ARG A 9 -11.91 -10.64 -3.60
CA ARG A 9 -12.76 -11.76 -3.21
C ARG A 9 -12.20 -12.52 -2.00
N PRO A 10 -13.04 -13.33 -1.32
CA PRO A 10 -12.57 -14.22 -0.24
C PRO A 10 -11.38 -15.07 -0.65
N GLY A 11 -10.41 -15.22 0.25
CA GLY A 11 -9.20 -16.00 0.05
C GLY A 11 -8.04 -15.24 -0.61
N ALA A 12 -8.27 -14.06 -1.18
CA ALA A 12 -7.20 -13.25 -1.73
C ALA A 12 -6.24 -12.78 -0.63
N ASP A 13 -4.94 -12.78 -0.90
CA ASP A 13 -3.97 -12.05 -0.09
C ASP A 13 -4.02 -10.57 -0.44
N LEU A 14 -4.24 -9.72 0.56
CA LEU A 14 -4.45 -8.28 0.36
C LEU A 14 -3.24 -7.62 -0.30
N LYS A 15 -2.01 -7.89 0.18
CA LYS A 15 -0.80 -7.27 -0.38
C LYS A 15 -0.50 -7.77 -1.78
N ALA A 16 -0.55 -9.07 -1.99
CA ALA A 16 -0.30 -9.67 -3.31
C ALA A 16 -1.33 -9.18 -4.35
N ALA A 17 -2.60 -9.07 -3.96
CA ALA A 17 -3.65 -8.55 -4.85
C ALA A 17 -3.43 -7.08 -5.23
N LEU A 18 -2.97 -6.24 -4.30
CA LEU A 18 -2.64 -4.84 -4.58
C LEU A 18 -1.42 -4.72 -5.49
N ALA A 19 -0.40 -5.55 -5.32
CA ALA A 19 0.76 -5.59 -6.21
C ALA A 19 0.36 -6.02 -7.63
N ALA A 20 -0.48 -7.07 -7.76
CA ALA A 20 -1.01 -7.50 -9.04
C ALA A 20 -1.88 -6.43 -9.71
N LEU A 21 -2.67 -5.67 -8.92
CA LEU A 21 -3.44 -4.54 -9.40
C LEU A 21 -2.53 -3.44 -9.94
N ALA A 22 -1.49 -3.07 -9.20
CA ALA A 22 -0.52 -2.05 -9.62
C ALA A 22 0.15 -2.42 -10.96
N ALA A 23 0.55 -3.67 -11.12
CA ALA A 23 1.14 -4.17 -12.36
C ALA A 23 0.13 -4.16 -13.53
N ARG A 24 -1.08 -4.69 -13.32
CA ARG A 24 -2.12 -4.77 -14.35
C ARG A 24 -2.56 -3.40 -14.85
N GLU A 25 -2.77 -2.47 -13.92
CA GLU A 25 -3.23 -1.10 -14.22
C GLU A 25 -2.06 -0.17 -14.60
N ARG A 26 -0.83 -0.67 -14.57
CA ARG A 26 0.40 0.10 -14.84
C ARG A 26 0.51 1.34 -13.97
N ILE A 27 0.21 1.18 -12.67
CA ILE A 27 0.25 2.28 -11.71
C ILE A 27 1.70 2.71 -11.51
N ARG A 28 2.00 3.96 -11.83
CA ARG A 28 3.33 4.54 -11.66
C ARG A 28 3.42 5.32 -10.35
N ALA A 29 2.36 6.00 -9.95
CA ALA A 29 2.29 6.78 -8.72
C ALA A 29 0.90 6.69 -8.11
N GLY A 30 0.67 5.66 -7.29
CA GLY A 30 -0.60 5.40 -6.66
C GLY A 30 -0.58 5.61 -5.15
N TRP A 31 -1.73 5.94 -4.59
CA TRP A 31 -1.95 5.99 -3.15
C TRP A 31 -3.36 5.55 -2.78
N MET A 32 -3.49 5.03 -1.57
CA MET A 32 -4.78 4.57 -1.05
C MET A 32 -5.68 5.75 -0.71
N LEU A 33 -6.91 5.74 -1.22
CA LEU A 33 -7.98 6.65 -0.80
C LEU A 33 -8.80 6.03 0.31
N THR A 34 -9.22 4.77 0.15
CA THR A 34 -9.94 4.03 1.17
C THR A 34 -9.86 2.53 0.93
N CYS A 35 -10.03 1.76 2.01
CA CYS A 35 -10.26 0.33 1.95
C CYS A 35 -11.18 -0.07 3.10
N VAL A 36 -12.22 -0.82 2.79
CA VAL A 36 -13.16 -1.39 3.76
C VAL A 36 -13.38 -2.87 3.45
N GLY A 37 -13.57 -3.67 4.47
CA GLY A 37 -13.78 -5.10 4.33
C GLY A 37 -13.32 -5.90 5.53
N SER A 38 -13.19 -7.21 5.37
CA SER A 38 -12.84 -8.11 6.47
C SER A 38 -11.74 -9.09 6.10
N LEU A 39 -10.94 -9.43 7.10
CA LEU A 39 -9.84 -10.39 6.98
C LEU A 39 -10.05 -11.57 7.92
N SER A 40 -9.72 -12.78 7.47
CA SER A 40 -9.69 -13.99 8.28
C SER A 40 -8.34 -14.20 8.96
N ARG A 41 -7.28 -13.66 8.39
CA ARG A 41 -5.91 -13.72 8.91
C ARG A 41 -5.22 -12.40 8.64
N VAL A 42 -4.43 -11.95 9.60
CA VAL A 42 -3.63 -10.72 9.49
C VAL A 42 -2.19 -11.04 9.87
N ARG A 43 -1.24 -10.62 9.05
CA ARG A 43 0.19 -10.66 9.33
C ARG A 43 0.79 -9.29 9.04
N LEU A 44 1.42 -8.71 10.05
CA LEU A 44 2.01 -7.37 9.97
C LEU A 44 3.44 -7.38 10.48
N ARG A 45 4.29 -6.52 9.90
CA ARG A 45 5.56 -6.17 10.49
C ARG A 45 5.32 -5.05 11.51
N LEU A 46 5.77 -5.27 12.74
CA LEU A 46 5.57 -4.33 13.84
C LEU A 46 6.59 -3.17 13.79
N ALA A 47 6.31 -2.12 14.56
CA ALA A 47 7.25 -1.04 14.80
C ALA A 47 8.56 -1.60 15.39
N GLY A 48 9.72 -1.00 15.01
CA GLY A 48 11.03 -1.56 15.35
C GLY A 48 11.65 -2.40 14.22
N GLY A 49 10.87 -2.78 13.20
CA GLY A 49 11.35 -3.15 11.88
C GLY A 49 11.66 -4.62 11.61
N THR A 50 11.78 -5.48 12.62
CA THR A 50 12.23 -6.87 12.42
C THR A 50 11.16 -7.92 12.74
N GLU A 51 10.28 -7.65 13.68
CA GLU A 51 9.30 -8.62 14.14
C GLU A 51 8.03 -8.60 13.29
N HIS A 52 7.54 -9.81 13.00
CA HIS A 52 6.25 -10.03 12.37
C HIS A 52 5.31 -10.70 13.39
N ALA A 53 4.08 -10.20 13.47
CA ALA A 53 3.04 -10.83 14.24
C ALA A 53 1.90 -11.31 13.33
N THR A 54 1.28 -12.43 13.72
CA THR A 54 0.18 -13.04 12.98
C THR A 54 -1.00 -13.28 13.91
N TRP A 55 -2.18 -12.89 13.45
CA TRP A 55 -3.43 -13.09 14.20
C TRP A 55 -4.46 -13.77 13.33
N GLN A 56 -5.28 -14.62 13.98
CA GLN A 56 -6.47 -15.21 13.35
C GLN A 56 -7.69 -14.36 13.68
N GLY A 57 -8.49 -14.10 12.65
CA GLY A 57 -9.68 -13.25 12.73
C GLY A 57 -10.92 -13.93 13.29
N PRO A 58 -12.07 -13.28 13.12
CA PRO A 58 -12.37 -12.26 12.10
C PRO A 58 -11.91 -10.85 12.48
N PHE A 59 -11.56 -10.08 11.48
CA PHE A 59 -11.18 -8.66 11.61
C PHE A 59 -11.92 -7.79 10.60
N GLU A 60 -12.25 -6.55 11.00
CA GLU A 60 -12.68 -5.51 10.09
C GLU A 60 -11.47 -4.62 9.72
N ILE A 61 -11.35 -4.25 8.44
CA ILE A 61 -10.36 -3.26 8.00
C ILE A 61 -10.86 -1.88 8.40
N VAL A 62 -10.12 -1.20 9.30
CA VAL A 62 -10.46 0.15 9.75
C VAL A 62 -9.62 1.22 9.07
N ALA A 63 -8.42 0.88 8.61
CA ALA A 63 -7.60 1.75 7.77
C ALA A 63 -6.62 0.94 6.92
N LEU A 64 -6.43 1.37 5.69
CA LEU A 64 -5.32 0.99 4.82
C LEU A 64 -4.81 2.26 4.15
N THR A 65 -3.56 2.61 4.41
CA THR A 65 -2.95 3.85 3.95
C THR A 65 -1.59 3.59 3.32
N GLY A 66 -1.13 4.50 2.47
CA GLY A 66 0.21 4.46 1.89
C GLY A 66 0.22 4.60 0.39
N THR A 67 1.41 4.32 -0.18
CA THR A 67 1.72 4.50 -1.60
C THR A 67 2.07 3.18 -2.26
N LEU A 68 1.81 3.08 -3.56
CA LEU A 68 2.15 1.91 -4.36
C LEU A 68 2.46 2.30 -5.79
N SER A 69 3.33 1.51 -6.41
CA SER A 69 3.66 1.58 -7.83
C SER A 69 4.01 0.16 -8.33
N GLN A 70 4.38 0.03 -9.60
CA GLN A 70 4.90 -1.24 -10.13
C GLN A 70 6.22 -1.65 -9.45
N GLU A 71 6.98 -0.70 -8.92
CA GLU A 71 8.27 -0.94 -8.25
C GLU A 71 8.14 -1.34 -6.79
N GLY A 72 6.94 -1.21 -6.21
CA GLY A 72 6.70 -1.62 -4.83
C GLY A 72 5.63 -0.80 -4.12
N SER A 73 5.46 -1.11 -2.85
CA SER A 73 4.46 -0.44 -2.02
C SER A 73 4.96 -0.23 -0.60
N HIS A 74 4.52 0.88 0.00
CA HIS A 74 4.63 1.13 1.42
C HIS A 74 3.23 1.37 1.96
N LEU A 75 2.68 0.34 2.61
CA LEU A 75 1.30 0.31 3.05
C LEU A 75 1.24 -0.06 4.53
N HIS A 76 0.44 0.69 5.28
CA HIS A 76 0.09 0.38 6.66
C HIS A 76 -1.37 -0.01 6.76
N LEU A 77 -1.62 -1.04 7.56
CA LEU A 77 -2.95 -1.60 7.80
C LEU A 77 -3.28 -1.53 9.29
N ALA A 78 -4.50 -1.10 9.59
CA ALA A 78 -5.10 -1.26 10.91
C ALA A 78 -6.40 -2.04 10.79
N VAL A 79 -6.61 -2.98 11.70
CA VAL A 79 -7.78 -3.86 11.74
C VAL A 79 -8.34 -3.97 13.15
N ALA A 80 -9.66 -4.09 13.26
CA ALA A 80 -10.36 -4.30 14.53
C ALA A 80 -10.90 -5.72 14.63
N HIS A 81 -10.57 -6.39 15.73
CA HIS A 81 -11.12 -7.69 16.07
C HIS A 81 -12.58 -7.57 16.54
N GLN A 82 -13.34 -8.67 16.50
CA GLN A 82 -14.75 -8.74 16.94
C GLN A 82 -15.02 -8.17 18.34
N GLN A 83 -14.01 -8.09 19.20
CA GLN A 83 -14.09 -7.48 20.55
C GLN A 83 -13.67 -6.00 20.55
N GLY A 84 -13.48 -5.37 19.38
CA GLY A 84 -13.10 -3.99 19.24
C GLY A 84 -11.60 -3.68 19.43
N ARG A 85 -10.79 -4.67 19.81
CA ARG A 85 -9.33 -4.48 19.89
C ARG A 85 -8.76 -4.25 18.50
N THR A 86 -7.95 -3.20 18.37
CA THR A 86 -7.30 -2.82 17.11
C THR A 86 -5.83 -3.17 17.16
N VAL A 87 -5.33 -3.75 16.08
CA VAL A 87 -3.91 -3.95 15.81
C VAL A 87 -3.54 -3.32 14.49
N GLY A 88 -2.30 -2.87 14.35
CA GLY A 88 -1.84 -2.22 13.12
C GLY A 88 -0.33 -2.34 12.94
N GLY A 89 0.11 -2.12 11.71
CA GLY A 89 1.51 -2.18 11.34
C GLY A 89 1.72 -2.13 9.82
N HIS A 90 2.95 -2.39 9.41
CA HIS A 90 3.32 -2.44 8.00
C HIS A 90 2.73 -3.69 7.34
N LEU A 91 2.01 -3.50 6.25
CA LEU A 91 1.37 -4.59 5.50
C LEU A 91 2.41 -5.48 4.83
N VAL A 92 2.37 -6.75 5.18
CA VAL A 92 3.14 -7.81 4.51
C VAL A 92 2.19 -8.88 3.96
N GLU A 93 2.69 -9.81 3.16
CA GLU A 93 1.89 -10.96 2.71
C GLU A 93 1.43 -11.82 3.89
N GLY A 94 0.28 -12.43 3.76
CA GLY A 94 -0.36 -13.23 4.82
C GLY A 94 -1.59 -12.56 5.43
N CYS A 95 -2.12 -11.49 4.80
CA CYS A 95 -3.40 -10.87 5.15
C CYS A 95 -4.49 -11.38 4.21
N THR A 96 -5.31 -12.33 4.68
CA THR A 96 -6.29 -13.03 3.84
C THR A 96 -7.67 -12.41 3.94
N VAL A 97 -8.24 -12.03 2.80
CA VAL A 97 -9.61 -11.50 2.70
C VAL A 97 -10.62 -12.56 3.15
N ARG A 98 -11.53 -12.18 4.05
CA ARG A 98 -12.57 -13.07 4.57
C ARG A 98 -13.83 -13.06 3.69
N THR A 99 -14.49 -11.93 3.57
CA THR A 99 -15.72 -11.76 2.76
C THR A 99 -15.46 -10.88 1.55
N THR A 100 -14.90 -9.72 1.77
CA THR A 100 -14.55 -8.74 0.74
C THR A 100 -13.47 -7.81 1.24
N ALA A 101 -12.72 -7.20 0.32
CA ALA A 101 -12.02 -5.95 0.55
C ALA A 101 -12.32 -5.02 -0.64
N GLU A 102 -12.98 -3.92 -0.34
CA GLU A 102 -13.33 -2.88 -1.30
C GLU A 102 -12.28 -1.80 -1.25
N VAL A 103 -11.51 -1.70 -2.31
CA VAL A 103 -10.32 -0.84 -2.39
C VAL A 103 -10.58 0.27 -3.38
N VAL A 104 -10.34 1.51 -2.97
CA VAL A 104 -10.30 2.66 -3.86
C VAL A 104 -8.95 3.33 -3.73
N LEU A 105 -8.29 3.53 -4.85
CA LEU A 105 -7.00 4.20 -4.92
C LEU A 105 -7.00 5.27 -6.03
N ALA A 106 -6.11 6.24 -5.89
CA ALA A 106 -5.79 7.21 -6.93
C ALA A 106 -4.45 6.87 -7.56
N ASP A 107 -4.28 7.28 -8.82
CA ASP A 107 -3.06 7.18 -9.60
C ASP A 107 -2.87 8.47 -10.41
N ASP A 108 -1.67 9.03 -10.40
CA ASP A 108 -1.33 10.21 -11.19
C ASP A 108 -0.23 9.87 -12.19
N ASP A 109 -0.58 9.90 -13.47
CA ASP A 109 0.30 9.59 -14.60
C ASP A 109 1.42 10.63 -14.85
N ARG A 110 1.31 11.81 -14.21
CA ARG A 110 2.36 12.83 -14.22
C ARG A 110 3.48 12.55 -13.23
N LEU A 111 3.28 11.62 -12.31
CA LEU A 111 4.23 11.27 -11.27
C LEU A 111 4.75 9.85 -11.46
N VAL A 112 5.94 9.61 -10.91
CA VAL A 112 6.54 8.29 -10.78
C VAL A 112 7.04 8.12 -9.35
N PHE A 113 6.59 7.07 -8.69
CA PHE A 113 7.03 6.66 -7.36
C PHE A 113 8.06 5.55 -7.51
N ALA A 114 9.32 5.91 -7.33
CA ALA A 114 10.43 4.96 -7.23
C ALA A 114 10.75 4.65 -5.77
N ARG A 115 11.49 3.57 -5.54
CA ARG A 115 12.03 3.20 -4.24
C ARG A 115 13.54 3.17 -4.34
N GLU A 116 14.22 3.99 -3.54
CA GLU A 116 15.67 4.09 -3.53
C GLU A 116 16.20 3.96 -2.11
N HIS A 117 17.34 3.25 -1.98
CA HIS A 117 17.95 3.03 -0.68
C HIS A 117 18.43 4.35 -0.06
N ASP A 118 17.93 4.64 1.14
CA ASP A 118 18.37 5.78 1.92
C ASP A 118 19.31 5.30 3.06
N PRO A 119 20.59 5.67 3.03
CA PRO A 119 21.55 5.28 4.07
C PRO A 119 21.24 5.88 5.44
N ALA A 120 20.45 6.96 5.52
CA ALA A 120 20.05 7.56 6.79
C ALA A 120 19.00 6.74 7.53
N THR A 121 18.09 6.07 6.79
CA THR A 121 17.04 5.23 7.37
C THR A 121 17.34 3.74 7.27
N GLY A 122 18.18 3.33 6.30
CA GLY A 122 18.49 1.95 5.99
C GLY A 122 17.38 1.22 5.21
N TYR A 123 16.39 1.95 4.70
CA TYR A 123 15.26 1.41 3.92
C TYR A 123 15.21 2.00 2.52
N ASP A 124 14.43 1.36 1.65
CA ASP A 124 14.11 1.89 0.33
C ASP A 124 12.96 2.89 0.47
N GLU A 125 13.31 4.17 0.46
CA GLU A 125 12.38 5.26 0.66
C GLU A 125 11.75 5.76 -0.64
N LEU A 126 10.66 6.52 -0.53
CA LEU A 126 9.94 7.08 -1.66
C LEU A 126 10.74 8.19 -2.33
N VAL A 127 11.02 8.00 -3.62
CA VAL A 127 11.51 9.06 -4.50
C VAL A 127 10.41 9.42 -5.49
N VAL A 128 10.04 10.69 -5.53
CA VAL A 128 9.02 11.20 -6.45
C VAL A 128 9.69 11.87 -7.62
N ARG A 129 9.33 11.45 -8.84
CA ARG A 129 9.77 12.03 -10.09
C ARG A 129 8.57 12.57 -10.86
N GLU A 130 8.75 13.65 -11.62
CA GLU A 130 7.75 14.11 -12.57
C GLU A 130 8.01 13.47 -13.93
N HIS A 131 6.93 12.97 -14.54
CA HIS A 131 6.99 12.48 -15.91
C HIS A 131 6.76 13.61 -16.88
N ASP A 132 7.74 13.88 -17.75
CA ASP A 132 7.56 14.79 -18.86
C ASP A 132 7.06 14.02 -20.10
N PRO A 133 5.79 14.18 -20.49
CA PRO A 133 5.25 13.50 -21.66
C PRO A 133 5.85 13.99 -22.98
N ALA A 134 6.47 15.17 -23.02
CA ALA A 134 7.07 15.72 -24.23
C ALA A 134 8.43 15.09 -24.52
N THR A 135 9.22 14.79 -23.50
CA THR A 135 10.55 14.16 -23.63
C THR A 135 10.49 12.65 -23.40
N GLY A 136 9.47 12.17 -22.71
CA GLY A 136 9.34 10.77 -22.26
C GLY A 136 10.29 10.40 -21.11
N TYR A 137 11.00 11.36 -20.52
CA TYR A 137 11.89 11.15 -19.39
C TYR A 137 11.21 11.45 -18.06
N ASP A 138 11.65 10.77 -17.02
CA ASP A 138 11.22 10.99 -15.65
C ASP A 138 12.27 11.86 -14.95
N GLU A 139 11.90 13.10 -14.65
CA GLU A 139 12.78 14.05 -13.99
C GLU A 139 12.64 13.98 -12.47
N LEU A 140 13.77 14.00 -11.76
CA LEU A 140 13.77 14.06 -10.31
C LEU A 140 13.25 15.43 -9.84
N VAL A 141 12.09 15.44 -9.22
CA VAL A 141 11.57 16.62 -8.53
C VAL A 141 11.90 16.53 -7.05
N VAL A 142 13.04 17.06 -6.69
CA VAL A 142 13.39 17.26 -5.28
C VAL A 142 12.57 18.46 -4.79
N ARG A 143 11.36 18.19 -4.26
CA ARG A 143 10.64 19.18 -3.46
C ARG A 143 11.01 18.96 -2.00
N GLU A 144 12.25 19.22 -1.65
CA GLU A 144 12.59 19.46 -0.25
C GLU A 144 11.90 20.76 0.15
N ARG A 145 10.83 20.66 0.91
CA ARG A 145 10.37 21.79 1.70
C ARG A 145 11.19 21.73 2.98
N ASP A 146 12.14 22.64 3.10
CA ASP A 146 12.74 22.92 4.39
C ASP A 146 11.63 23.17 5.42
N PRO A 147 11.79 22.66 6.64
CA PRO A 147 10.79 22.78 7.70
C PRO A 147 10.54 24.23 8.11
#